data_3059922b7de44150891552ca7f113849
#
_entry.id   3059922b7de44150891552ca7f113849
#
_cell.length_a   1.000
_cell.length_b   1.000
_cell.length_c   1.000
_cell.angle_alpha   90.00
_cell.angle_beta   90.00
_cell.angle_gamma   90.00
#
_symmetry.space_group_name_H-M   'P 1'
#
loop_
_entity.id
_entity.type
_entity.pdbx_description
1 polymer ?
#
loop_
_entity_poly.entity_id
_entity_poly.type
_entity_poly.pdbx_seq_one_letter_code
_entity_poly.pdbx_strand_id
1 'polypeptide(L)'
;TKDGDILIIDTGATLNGYFSDFDRNFGFGKIHKQVLDAYNKLWEATERTLEIIKPGISCSEIYSKLSQSLITNNVSIGRMGHGLGLQLTEPPSIMENDKTLLEENMIITLEPSIEMDENKILVQEENLLITKDSYKLLSTRTPENLPIIN
;
A
#
# COMPACT_ATOMS: atom_id res chain seq x y z
N THR A 1 -24.43 3.32 -4.11
CA THR A 1 -23.72 3.84 -2.93
C THR A 1 -24.68 4.56 -2.02
N LYS A 2 -24.49 4.50 -0.74
CA LYS A 2 -25.25 5.13 0.32
C LYS A 2 -24.29 5.70 1.37
N ASP A 3 -24.81 6.52 2.27
CA ASP A 3 -24.04 7.04 3.41
C ASP A 3 -23.35 5.90 4.17
N GLY A 4 -22.06 6.06 4.41
CA GLY A 4 -21.23 5.08 5.10
C GLY A 4 -20.57 4.05 4.20
N ASP A 5 -20.88 4.00 2.90
CA ASP A 5 -20.19 3.12 1.95
C ASP A 5 -18.76 3.60 1.67
N ILE A 6 -17.86 2.65 1.42
CA ILE A 6 -16.52 2.90 0.90
C ILE A 6 -16.43 2.30 -0.50
N LEU A 7 -15.87 3.07 -1.41
CA LEU A 7 -15.46 2.63 -2.72
C LEU A 7 -13.94 2.52 -2.76
N ILE A 8 -13.43 1.36 -3.10
CA ILE A 8 -12.04 1.15 -3.49
C ILE A 8 -12.01 1.09 -5.00
N ILE A 9 -11.18 1.90 -5.60
CA ILE A 9 -10.86 1.84 -7.04
C ILE A 9 -9.45 1.29 -7.13
N ASP A 10 -9.37 0.02 -7.52
CA ASP A 10 -8.13 -0.69 -7.82
C ASP A 10 -8.06 -0.83 -9.34
N THR A 11 -7.04 -0.26 -9.94
CA THR A 11 -6.93 -0.16 -11.40
C THR A 11 -5.49 0.04 -11.83
N GLY A 12 -5.21 -0.35 -13.05
CA GLY A 12 -3.91 -0.17 -13.67
C GLY A 12 -4.02 0.08 -15.17
N ALA A 13 -2.89 0.30 -15.77
CA ALA A 13 -2.75 0.46 -17.21
C ALA A 13 -1.43 -0.13 -17.70
N THR A 14 -1.32 -0.33 -18.99
CA THR A 14 -0.07 -0.71 -19.64
C THR A 14 0.37 0.35 -20.64
N LEU A 15 1.65 0.67 -20.64
CA LEU A 15 2.27 1.54 -21.62
C LEU A 15 3.59 0.94 -22.08
N ASN A 16 3.74 0.70 -23.36
CA ASN A 16 4.96 0.10 -23.97
C ASN A 16 5.40 -1.21 -23.32
N GLY A 17 4.45 -2.02 -22.81
CA GLY A 17 4.71 -3.30 -22.17
C GLY A 17 4.99 -3.23 -20.66
N TYR A 18 4.98 -2.04 -20.06
CA TYR A 18 5.09 -1.87 -18.61
C TYR A 18 3.73 -1.64 -17.98
N PHE A 19 3.55 -2.24 -16.80
CA PHE A 19 2.33 -2.12 -16.01
C PHE A 19 2.42 -0.97 -15.00
N SER A 20 1.29 -0.37 -14.68
CA SER A 20 1.06 0.41 -13.47
C SER A 20 -0.04 -0.24 -12.65
N ASP A 21 0.06 -0.14 -11.35
CA ASP A 21 -0.92 -0.63 -10.39
C ASP A 21 -1.25 0.48 -9.40
N PHE A 22 -2.53 0.59 -9.00
CA PHE A 22 -2.94 1.79 -8.30
C PHE A 22 -4.29 1.62 -7.64
N ASP A 23 -4.36 1.77 -6.33
CA ASP A 23 -5.64 1.84 -5.64
C ASP A 23 -5.88 3.17 -4.92
N ARG A 24 -7.14 3.53 -4.78
CA ARG A 24 -7.61 4.69 -4.00
C ARG A 24 -8.96 4.41 -3.38
N ASN A 25 -9.14 4.93 -2.17
CA ASN A 25 -10.38 4.80 -1.41
C ASN A 25 -11.15 6.11 -1.39
N PHE A 26 -12.47 6.00 -1.43
CA PHE A 26 -13.40 7.12 -1.33
C PHE A 26 -14.55 6.75 -0.38
N GLY A 27 -14.93 7.65 0.51
CA GLY A 27 -16.10 7.50 1.36
C GLY A 27 -17.32 8.23 0.80
N PHE A 28 -18.52 7.73 1.08
CA PHE A 28 -19.77 8.38 0.69
C PHE A 28 -20.52 8.90 1.91
N GLY A 29 -20.81 10.19 1.93
CA GLY A 29 -21.56 10.84 2.99
C GLY A 29 -20.89 10.70 4.36
N LYS A 30 -21.64 10.27 5.37
CA LYS A 30 -21.18 10.14 6.76
C LYS A 30 -20.49 8.81 7.01
N ILE A 31 -19.17 8.81 7.09
CA ILE A 31 -18.36 7.62 7.33
C ILE A 31 -18.24 7.29 8.82
N HIS A 32 -18.32 6.02 9.16
CA HIS A 32 -18.16 5.55 10.54
C HIS A 32 -16.72 5.78 11.04
N LYS A 33 -16.60 6.18 12.31
CA LYS A 33 -15.29 6.51 12.92
C LYS A 33 -14.25 5.38 12.79
N GLN A 34 -14.66 4.12 12.97
CA GLN A 34 -13.76 2.98 12.85
C GLN A 34 -13.10 2.89 11.45
N VAL A 35 -13.81 3.25 10.39
CA VAL A 35 -13.28 3.27 9.01
C VAL A 35 -12.25 4.38 8.86
N LEU A 36 -12.55 5.58 9.38
CA LEU A 36 -11.62 6.71 9.37
C LEU A 36 -10.36 6.39 10.16
N ASP A 37 -10.49 5.77 11.34
CA ASP A 37 -9.36 5.36 12.16
C ASP A 37 -8.50 4.28 11.45
N ALA A 38 -9.13 3.33 10.74
CA ALA A 38 -8.43 2.31 9.96
C ALA A 38 -7.69 2.93 8.76
N TYR A 39 -8.34 3.85 8.04
CA TYR A 39 -7.71 4.57 6.94
C TYR A 39 -6.47 5.34 7.41
N ASN A 40 -6.58 6.07 8.52
CA ASN A 40 -5.47 6.83 9.09
C ASN A 40 -4.31 5.91 9.53
N LYS A 41 -4.61 4.73 10.12
CA LYS A 41 -3.59 3.74 10.45
C LYS A 41 -2.82 3.24 9.23
N LEU A 42 -3.50 2.97 8.12
CA LEU A 42 -2.85 2.59 6.86
C LEU A 42 -1.93 3.71 6.37
N TRP A 43 -2.43 4.93 6.36
CA TRP A 43 -1.67 6.09 5.92
C TRP A 43 -0.40 6.29 6.77
N GLU A 44 -0.53 6.28 8.10
CA GLU A 44 0.60 6.42 9.02
C GLU A 44 1.61 5.26 8.89
N ALA A 45 1.13 4.01 8.73
CA ALA A 45 2.00 2.85 8.56
C ALA A 45 2.85 2.99 7.29
N THR A 46 2.23 3.44 6.20
CA THR A 46 2.92 3.69 4.93
C THR A 46 3.93 4.83 5.08
N GLU A 47 3.55 5.97 5.69
CA GLU A 47 4.47 7.09 5.93
C GLU A 47 5.74 6.67 6.70
N ARG A 48 5.56 5.97 7.82
CA ARG A 48 6.68 5.46 8.63
C ARG A 48 7.54 4.44 7.86
N THR A 49 6.96 3.73 6.92
CA THR A 49 7.69 2.78 6.09
C THR A 49 8.47 3.49 5.00
N LEU A 50 7.91 4.51 4.40
CA LEU A 50 8.59 5.35 3.41
C LEU A 50 9.90 5.96 3.95
N GLU A 51 9.98 6.26 5.25
CA GLU A 51 11.20 6.79 5.90
C GLU A 51 12.41 5.85 5.80
N ILE A 52 12.18 4.53 5.67
CA ILE A 52 13.26 3.53 5.64
C ILE A 52 13.55 2.98 4.24
N ILE A 53 12.74 3.32 3.23
CA ILE A 53 12.89 2.81 1.86
C ILE A 53 14.15 3.36 1.20
N LYS A 54 15.06 2.45 0.86
CA LYS A 54 16.30 2.74 0.11
C LYS A 54 16.91 1.44 -0.40
N PRO A 55 17.88 1.48 -1.33
CA PRO A 55 18.64 0.29 -1.68
C PRO A 55 19.26 -0.41 -0.47
N GLY A 56 19.28 -1.74 -0.49
CA GLY A 56 19.87 -2.57 0.56
C GLY A 56 18.93 -2.94 1.72
N ILE A 57 17.74 -2.34 1.81
CA ILE A 57 16.72 -2.83 2.75
C ILE A 57 16.07 -4.09 2.19
N SER A 58 15.77 -5.08 3.04
CA SER A 58 15.08 -6.30 2.63
C SER A 58 13.55 -6.12 2.62
N CYS A 59 12.88 -6.89 1.75
CA CYS A 59 11.41 -6.92 1.71
C CYS A 59 10.80 -7.33 3.06
N SER A 60 11.46 -8.24 3.80
CA SER A 60 11.03 -8.63 5.14
C SER A 60 11.16 -7.53 6.19
N GLU A 61 12.13 -6.61 6.07
CA GLU A 61 12.24 -5.45 6.97
C GLU A 61 11.13 -4.44 6.66
N ILE A 62 10.82 -4.23 5.38
CA ILE A 62 9.68 -3.39 4.94
C ILE A 62 8.37 -3.97 5.48
N TYR A 63 8.16 -5.28 5.29
CA TYR A 63 6.99 -5.99 5.83
C TYR A 63 6.88 -5.82 7.35
N SER A 64 7.98 -6.02 8.08
CA SER A 64 8.02 -5.86 9.53
C SER A 64 7.64 -4.43 9.95
N LYS A 65 8.13 -3.43 9.24
CA LYS A 65 7.82 -2.02 9.54
C LYS A 65 6.34 -1.69 9.33
N LEU A 66 5.74 -2.14 8.23
CA LEU A 66 4.30 -2.02 7.96
C LEU A 66 3.47 -2.76 9.03
N SER A 67 3.85 -4.01 9.33
CA SER A 67 3.14 -4.88 10.27
C SER A 67 3.06 -4.31 11.68
N GLN A 68 4.12 -3.66 12.17
CA GLN A 68 4.17 -3.08 13.52
C GLN A 68 3.01 -2.13 13.82
N SER A 69 2.50 -1.44 12.80
CA SER A 69 1.42 -0.48 12.95
C SER A 69 0.03 -1.07 12.66
N LEU A 70 -0.03 -2.20 11.92
CA LEU A 70 -1.26 -2.74 11.36
C LEU A 70 -1.76 -4.01 12.06
N ILE A 71 -0.85 -4.79 12.67
CA ILE A 71 -1.26 -6.04 13.33
C ILE A 71 -2.07 -5.72 14.58
N THR A 72 -3.35 -6.05 14.51
CA THR A 72 -4.22 -6.17 15.67
C THR A 72 -4.69 -7.63 15.75
N ASN A 73 -4.49 -8.28 16.89
CA ASN A 73 -5.01 -9.65 17.17
C ASN A 73 -4.33 -10.84 16.46
N ASN A 74 -3.01 -10.81 16.19
CA ASN A 74 -2.27 -11.95 15.61
C ASN A 74 -2.82 -12.49 14.27
N VAL A 75 -3.54 -11.70 13.51
CA VAL A 75 -3.95 -12.07 12.16
C VAL A 75 -2.73 -11.94 11.25
N SER A 76 -2.41 -13.02 10.54
CA SER A 76 -1.36 -12.97 9.51
C SER A 76 -1.83 -12.03 8.42
N ILE A 77 -1.15 -10.91 8.28
CA ILE A 77 -1.35 -10.01 7.15
C ILE A 77 -0.65 -10.65 5.95
N GLY A 78 -1.33 -10.69 4.81
CA GLY A 78 -0.79 -11.23 3.57
C GLY A 78 0.38 -10.41 3.02
N ARG A 79 0.62 -10.51 1.73
CA ARG A 79 1.59 -9.68 1.02
C ARG A 79 1.19 -8.20 1.14
N MET A 80 2.17 -7.33 1.40
CA MET A 80 1.99 -5.90 1.57
C MET A 80 2.65 -5.07 0.45
N GLY A 81 2.89 -5.68 -0.71
CA GLY A 81 3.49 -5.07 -1.87
C GLY A 81 4.23 -6.09 -2.73
N HIS A 82 4.61 -5.68 -3.91
CA HIS A 82 5.30 -6.50 -4.90
C HIS A 82 6.14 -5.69 -5.87
N GLY A 83 6.99 -6.37 -6.63
CA GLY A 83 7.62 -5.79 -7.80
C GLY A 83 6.60 -5.52 -8.90
N LEU A 84 6.83 -4.46 -9.66
CA LEU A 84 5.96 -3.98 -10.72
C LEU A 84 6.83 -3.62 -11.94
N GLY A 85 6.45 -4.09 -13.12
CA GLY A 85 7.24 -3.79 -14.32
C GLY A 85 6.68 -4.43 -15.56
N LEU A 86 7.31 -5.50 -16.06
CA LEU A 86 6.85 -6.23 -17.23
C LEU A 86 5.65 -7.15 -16.92
N GLN A 87 5.40 -7.40 -15.66
CA GLN A 87 4.20 -8.05 -15.17
C GLN A 87 3.51 -7.13 -14.14
N LEU A 88 2.21 -7.29 -14.00
CA LEU A 88 1.45 -6.57 -12.99
C LEU A 88 1.96 -6.90 -11.58
N THR A 89 2.23 -8.18 -11.35
CA THR A 89 2.84 -8.67 -10.11
C THR A 89 4.07 -9.49 -10.46
N GLU A 90 5.22 -9.03 -10.03
CA GLU A 90 6.50 -9.75 -10.21
C GLU A 90 7.34 -9.69 -8.92
N PRO A 91 8.41 -10.51 -8.78
CA PRO A 91 9.32 -10.41 -7.65
C PRO A 91 9.98 -9.02 -7.57
N PRO A 92 10.32 -8.57 -6.33
CA PRO A 92 10.16 -9.26 -5.05
C PRO A 92 8.73 -9.13 -4.48
N SER A 93 8.45 -9.85 -3.37
CA SER A 93 7.21 -9.68 -2.61
C SER A 93 7.50 -9.07 -1.25
N ILE A 94 6.73 -8.07 -0.85
CA ILE A 94 6.82 -7.50 0.51
C ILE A 94 6.10 -8.45 1.46
N MET A 95 6.85 -9.43 1.96
CA MET A 95 6.38 -10.52 2.83
C MET A 95 7.39 -10.82 3.93
N GLU A 96 6.91 -11.44 5.02
CA GLU A 96 7.73 -11.76 6.20
C GLU A 96 9.01 -12.57 5.86
N ASN A 97 8.90 -13.50 4.91
CA ASN A 97 9.98 -14.43 4.57
C ASN A 97 10.81 -14.02 3.35
N ASP A 98 10.46 -12.93 2.66
CA ASP A 98 11.22 -12.49 1.49
C ASP A 98 12.43 -11.65 1.93
N LYS A 99 13.63 -12.19 1.71
CA LYS A 99 14.93 -11.56 2.06
C LYS A 99 15.56 -10.80 0.89
N THR A 100 14.85 -10.66 -0.21
CA THR A 100 15.33 -9.88 -1.36
C THR A 100 15.63 -8.45 -0.93
N LEU A 101 16.81 -7.97 -1.27
CA LEU A 101 17.21 -6.60 -1.01
C LEU A 101 16.70 -5.70 -2.14
N LEU A 102 16.21 -4.52 -1.80
CA LEU A 102 15.89 -3.53 -2.82
C LEU A 102 17.17 -3.05 -3.51
N GLU A 103 17.12 -2.91 -4.82
CA GLU A 103 18.19 -2.40 -5.66
C GLU A 103 17.75 -1.14 -6.42
N GLU A 104 18.71 -0.31 -6.78
CA GLU A 104 18.43 0.86 -7.64
C GLU A 104 17.71 0.45 -8.94
N ASN A 105 16.75 1.23 -9.36
CA ASN A 105 15.86 1.04 -10.50
C ASN A 105 14.78 -0.04 -10.35
N MET A 106 14.67 -0.70 -9.21
CA MET A 106 13.46 -1.50 -8.92
C MET A 106 12.24 -0.60 -8.81
N ILE A 107 11.11 -1.10 -9.30
CA ILE A 107 9.79 -0.52 -9.04
C ILE A 107 9.03 -1.51 -8.16
N ILE A 108 8.49 -1.03 -7.07
CA ILE A 108 7.69 -1.82 -6.14
C ILE A 108 6.39 -1.10 -5.80
N THR A 109 5.38 -1.86 -5.42
CA THR A 109 4.20 -1.35 -4.72
C THR A 109 4.39 -1.46 -3.21
N LEU A 110 3.75 -0.56 -2.46
CA LEU A 110 3.40 -0.76 -1.05
C LEU A 110 1.89 -0.73 -0.97
N GLU A 111 1.27 -1.87 -0.66
CA GLU A 111 -0.18 -2.08 -0.66
C GLU A 111 -0.71 -2.69 0.65
N PRO A 112 -0.41 -2.08 1.82
CA PRO A 112 -0.93 -2.59 3.06
C PRO A 112 -2.45 -2.52 3.10
N SER A 113 -3.06 -3.49 3.79
CA SER A 113 -4.51 -3.57 3.96
C SER A 113 -4.91 -3.79 5.41
N ILE A 114 -6.12 -3.38 5.76
CA ILE A 114 -6.78 -3.68 7.04
C ILE A 114 -8.10 -4.35 6.74
N GLU A 115 -8.26 -5.58 7.23
CA GLU A 115 -9.56 -6.23 7.27
C GLU A 115 -10.39 -5.61 8.39
N MET A 116 -11.62 -5.27 8.04
CA MET A 116 -12.64 -4.75 8.96
C MET A 116 -13.72 -5.82 9.14
N ASP A 117 -14.64 -5.60 10.06
CA ASP A 117 -15.76 -6.52 10.26
C ASP A 117 -16.55 -6.78 8.95
N GLU A 118 -17.14 -7.98 8.85
CA GLU A 118 -18.03 -8.37 7.75
C GLU A 118 -17.39 -8.45 6.35
N ASN A 119 -16.15 -8.91 6.26
CA ASN A 119 -15.40 -9.04 4.99
C ASN A 119 -15.18 -7.72 4.25
N LYS A 120 -15.14 -6.62 4.96
CA LYS A 120 -14.74 -5.33 4.43
C LYS A 120 -13.24 -5.15 4.58
N ILE A 121 -12.62 -4.57 3.58
CA ILE A 121 -11.18 -4.29 3.55
C ILE A 121 -10.96 -2.82 3.18
N LEU A 122 -9.89 -2.25 3.71
CA LEU A 122 -9.29 -1.02 3.21
C LEU A 122 -7.88 -1.33 2.72
N VAL A 123 -7.50 -0.78 1.59
CA VAL A 123 -6.17 -0.92 1.00
C VAL A 123 -5.67 0.48 0.65
N GLN A 124 -4.38 0.73 0.81
CA GLN A 124 -3.74 1.94 0.27
C GLN A 124 -2.51 1.51 -0.50
N GLU A 125 -2.37 1.98 -1.73
CA GLU A 125 -1.28 1.58 -2.59
C GLU A 125 -0.45 2.77 -3.07
N GLU A 126 0.86 2.60 -3.02
CA GLU A 126 1.83 3.53 -3.56
C GLU A 126 2.86 2.82 -4.44
N ASN A 127 3.17 3.40 -5.60
CA ASN A 127 4.20 2.91 -6.49
C ASN A 127 5.49 3.70 -6.28
N LEU A 128 6.59 2.98 -6.07
CA LEU A 128 7.90 3.53 -5.74
C LEU A 128 8.95 3.11 -6.78
N LEU A 129 9.67 4.06 -7.32
CA LEU A 129 10.95 3.81 -7.98
C LEU A 129 12.07 3.92 -6.95
N ILE A 130 12.86 2.86 -6.78
CA ILE A 130 14.03 2.87 -5.93
C ILE A 130 15.16 3.62 -6.65
N THR A 131 15.67 4.67 -6.01
CA THR A 131 16.77 5.48 -6.55
C THR A 131 18.09 5.06 -5.91
N LYS A 132 19.19 5.73 -6.27
CA LYS A 132 20.54 5.40 -5.79
C LYS A 132 20.65 5.35 -4.26
N ASP A 133 19.93 6.18 -3.54
CA ASP A 133 20.04 6.36 -2.08
C ASP A 133 18.71 6.52 -1.35
N SER A 134 17.60 6.51 -2.08
CA SER A 134 16.24 6.76 -1.58
C SER A 134 15.20 6.13 -2.50
N TYR A 135 14.02 6.74 -2.59
CA TYR A 135 12.95 6.38 -3.51
C TYR A 135 12.31 7.63 -4.13
N LYS A 136 11.52 7.41 -5.17
CA LYS A 136 10.65 8.41 -5.78
C LYS A 136 9.25 7.83 -5.91
N LEU A 137 8.22 8.55 -5.46
CA LEU A 137 6.83 8.22 -5.76
C LEU A 137 6.56 8.40 -7.26
N LEU A 138 5.92 7.40 -7.87
CA LEU A 138 5.53 7.42 -9.28
C LEU A 138 4.12 7.97 -9.49
N SER A 139 3.33 8.07 -8.42
CA SER A 139 1.98 8.64 -8.42
C SER A 139 1.85 9.69 -7.31
N THR A 140 0.77 10.47 -7.38
CA THR A 140 0.41 11.35 -6.27
C THR A 140 0.09 10.52 -5.05
N ARG A 141 0.71 10.86 -3.92
CA ARG A 141 0.50 10.20 -2.62
C ARG A 141 -0.99 10.17 -2.25
N THR A 142 -1.44 9.04 -1.74
CA THR A 142 -2.76 8.90 -1.10
C THR A 142 -2.97 10.02 -0.07
N PRO A 143 -4.11 10.73 -0.07
CA PRO A 143 -4.39 11.78 0.91
C PRO A 143 -4.37 11.24 2.34
N GLU A 144 -3.88 12.06 3.29
CA GLU A 144 -3.89 11.74 4.72
C GLU A 144 -5.29 11.44 5.24
N ASN A 145 -6.28 12.21 4.79
CA ASN A 145 -7.67 12.02 5.16
C ASN A 145 -8.44 11.34 4.02
N LEU A 146 -9.31 10.39 4.37
CA LEU A 146 -10.17 9.71 3.41
C LEU A 146 -11.00 10.74 2.62
N PRO A 147 -10.88 10.80 1.28
CA PRO A 147 -11.73 11.67 0.46
C PRO A 147 -13.20 11.30 0.59
N ILE A 148 -14.04 12.30 0.85
CA ILE A 148 -15.49 12.13 1.01
C ILE A 148 -16.23 12.71 -0.19
N ILE A 149 -17.09 11.89 -0.77
CA ILE A 149 -18.02 12.26 -1.85
C ILE A 149 -19.39 12.49 -1.22
N ASN A 150 -19.94 13.68 -1.42
CA ASN A 150 -21.26 14.08 -0.92
C ASN A 150 -22.32 13.97 -2.02
#